data_e69781b1aebe92355d41edbb973197e3
#
_entry.id   e69781b1aebe92355d41edbb973197e3
#
_cell.length_a   1.000
_cell.length_b   1.000
_cell.length_c   1.000
_cell.angle_alpha   90.00
_cell.angle_beta   90.00
_cell.angle_gamma   90.00
#
_symmetry.space_group_name_H-M   'P 1'
#
loop_
_entity.id
_entity.type
_entity.pdbx_description
1 polymer ?
#
loop_
_entity_poly.entity_id
_entity_poly.type
_entity_poly.pdbx_seq_one_letter_code
_entity_poly.pdbx_strand_id
1 'polypeptide(L)' 'NATEAEECAAGYRRLLAHWGGSRVSGSQDHWRIDSGPFADSFYLEVDGDTVTIVNAPTREDLGAVYDGYTPPS' A
#
# COMPACT_ATOMS: atom_id res chain seq x y z
N ASN A 1 14.65 -4.36 -12.40
CA ASN A 1 14.68 -3.02 -13.01
C ASN A 1 13.35 -2.28 -12.76
N ALA A 2 13.27 -1.04 -13.21
CA ALA A 2 12.09 -0.20 -12.95
C ALA A 2 10.81 -0.82 -13.54
N THR A 3 10.87 -1.43 -14.70
CA THR A 3 9.72 -2.09 -15.32
C THR A 3 9.24 -3.28 -14.48
N GLU A 4 10.15 -4.08 -13.99
CA GLU A 4 9.81 -5.22 -13.13
C GLU A 4 9.23 -4.76 -11.80
N ALA A 5 9.75 -3.67 -11.23
CA ALA A 5 9.22 -3.08 -10.00
C ALA A 5 7.77 -2.62 -10.20
N GLU A 6 7.48 -1.93 -11.32
CA GLU A 6 6.12 -1.51 -11.65
C GLU A 6 5.18 -2.69 -11.85
N GLU A 7 5.63 -3.75 -12.50
CA GLU A 7 4.83 -4.98 -12.68
C GLU A 7 4.54 -5.66 -11.35
N CYS A 8 5.52 -5.70 -10.44
CA CYS A 8 5.35 -6.25 -9.10
C CYS A 8 4.32 -5.45 -8.32
N ALA A 9 4.43 -4.12 -8.33
CA ALA A 9 3.48 -3.24 -7.65
C ALA A 9 2.06 -3.39 -8.21
N ALA A 10 1.92 -3.47 -9.54
CA ALA A 10 0.63 -3.67 -10.18
C ALA A 10 0.00 -5.01 -9.79
N GLY A 11 0.81 -6.07 -9.69
CA GLY A 11 0.35 -7.37 -9.22
C GLY A 11 -0.16 -7.31 -7.78
N TYR A 12 0.55 -6.59 -6.93
CA TYR A 12 0.16 -6.43 -5.53
C TYR A 12 -1.14 -5.63 -5.40
N ARG A 13 -1.31 -4.57 -6.21
CA ARG A 13 -2.57 -3.80 -6.22
C ARG A 13 -3.75 -4.67 -6.64
N ARG A 14 -3.57 -5.55 -7.62
CA ARG A 14 -4.61 -6.50 -8.04
C ARG A 14 -4.97 -7.45 -6.90
N LEU A 15 -3.97 -7.90 -6.15
CA LEU A 15 -4.19 -8.78 -5.00
C LEU A 15 -4.98 -8.08 -3.90
N LEU A 16 -4.64 -6.82 -3.58
CA LEU A 16 -5.38 -6.03 -2.60
C LEU A 16 -6.84 -5.86 -3.03
N ALA A 17 -7.08 -5.55 -4.29
CA ALA A 17 -8.44 -5.43 -4.83
C ALA A 17 -9.21 -6.75 -4.76
N HIS A 18 -8.53 -7.86 -5.03
CA HIS A 18 -9.13 -9.20 -4.92
C HIS A 18 -9.56 -9.51 -3.48
N TRP A 19 -8.83 -9.05 -2.50
CA TRP A 19 -9.17 -9.21 -1.09
C TRP A 19 -10.21 -8.21 -0.57
N GLY A 20 -10.83 -7.43 -1.46
CA GLY A 20 -11.85 -6.45 -1.11
C GLY A 20 -11.32 -5.09 -0.73
N GLY A 21 -10.07 -4.81 -1.03
CA GLY A 21 -9.45 -3.53 -0.74
C GLY A 21 -9.90 -2.43 -1.68
N SER A 22 -9.84 -1.20 -1.20
CA SER A 22 -10.11 0.01 -1.96
C SER A 22 -8.95 0.97 -1.79
N ARG A 23 -8.58 1.66 -2.87
CA ARG A 23 -7.56 2.68 -2.81
C ARG A 23 -8.11 3.93 -2.13
N VAL A 24 -7.38 4.42 -1.13
CA VAL A 24 -7.77 5.63 -0.42
C VAL A 24 -7.39 6.84 -1.29
N SER A 25 -8.28 7.83 -1.40
CA SER A 25 -8.03 9.05 -2.18
C SER A 25 -6.80 9.78 -1.67
N GLY A 26 -6.03 10.34 -2.59
CA GLY A 26 -4.82 11.09 -2.28
C GLY A 26 -3.71 10.79 -3.27
N SER A 27 -2.55 11.40 -3.06
CA SER A 27 -1.38 11.25 -3.94
C SER A 27 -0.58 9.99 -3.64
N GLN A 28 -0.78 9.37 -2.49
CA GLN A 28 -0.03 8.19 -2.08
C GLN A 28 -0.79 6.91 -2.43
N ASP A 29 -0.06 5.83 -2.67
CA ASP A 29 -0.63 4.53 -3.03
C ASP A 29 -1.02 3.79 -1.73
N HIS A 30 -2.09 4.22 -1.14
CA HIS A 30 -2.60 3.77 0.14
C HIS A 30 -3.91 3.01 -0.07
N TRP A 31 -4.01 1.83 0.52
CA TRP A 31 -5.16 0.93 0.37
C TRP A 31 -5.72 0.54 1.73
N ARG A 32 -7.01 0.25 1.77
CA ARG A 32 -7.67 -0.23 2.98
C ARG A 32 -8.52 -1.45 2.67
N ILE A 33 -8.35 -2.50 3.47
CA ILE A 33 -9.24 -3.66 3.51
C ILE A 33 -9.97 -3.57 4.85
N ASP A 34 -11.29 -3.38 4.82
CA ASP A 34 -12.07 -3.08 6.02
C ASP A 34 -12.54 -4.30 6.79
N SER A 35 -12.57 -5.47 6.16
CA SER A 35 -13.12 -6.66 6.82
C SER A 35 -12.45 -7.93 6.31
N GLY A 36 -12.64 -9.02 7.03
CA GLY A 36 -12.10 -10.32 6.69
C GLY A 36 -10.70 -10.56 7.29
N PRO A 37 -10.08 -11.71 6.95
CA PRO A 37 -8.81 -12.12 7.56
C PRO A 37 -7.62 -11.24 7.17
N PHE A 38 -7.75 -10.43 6.10
CA PHE A 38 -6.67 -9.55 5.64
C PHE A 38 -6.98 -8.07 5.89
N ALA A 39 -7.95 -7.77 6.77
CA ALA A 39 -8.32 -6.39 7.11
C ALA A 39 -7.10 -5.64 7.67
N ASP A 40 -6.70 -4.56 6.98
CA ASP A 40 -5.51 -3.78 7.35
C ASP A 40 -5.40 -2.55 6.46
N SER A 41 -4.45 -1.66 6.77
CA SER A 41 -4.04 -0.56 5.90
C SER A 41 -2.74 -0.94 5.22
N PHE A 42 -2.60 -0.59 3.94
CA PHE A 42 -1.45 -0.95 3.11
C PHE A 42 -0.93 0.28 2.38
N TYR A 43 0.37 0.39 2.28
CA TYR A 43 1.04 1.44 1.52
C TYR A 43 2.07 0.83 0.60
N LEU A 44 2.06 1.26 -0.65
CA LEU A 44 3.04 0.83 -1.66
C LEU A 44 3.83 2.05 -2.15
N GLU A 45 5.11 1.83 -2.36
CA GLU A 45 6.00 2.85 -2.93
C GLU A 45 6.92 2.17 -3.93
N VAL A 46 7.03 2.77 -5.11
CA VAL A 46 7.96 2.32 -6.13
C VAL A 46 9.01 3.42 -6.32
N ASP A 47 10.27 3.07 -6.13
CA ASP A 47 11.39 3.98 -6.31
C ASP A 47 12.42 3.28 -7.20
N GLY A 48 12.41 3.66 -8.49
CA GLY A 48 13.26 3.02 -9.48
C GLY A 48 12.95 1.53 -9.60
N ASP A 49 13.90 0.70 -9.19
CA ASP A 49 13.75 -0.75 -9.22
C ASP A 49 13.35 -1.36 -7.87
N THR A 50 13.03 -0.53 -6.89
CA THR A 50 12.68 -0.96 -5.53
C THR A 50 11.19 -0.78 -5.29
N VAL A 51 10.54 -1.83 -4.78
CA VAL A 51 9.15 -1.79 -4.33
C VAL A 51 9.14 -1.93 -2.82
N THR A 52 8.52 -0.99 -2.13
CA THR A 52 8.31 -1.06 -0.68
C THR A 52 6.83 -1.26 -0.41
N ILE A 53 6.52 -2.27 0.39
CA ILE A 53 5.15 -2.59 0.78
C ILE A 53 5.11 -2.63 2.29
N VAL A 54 4.22 -1.82 2.87
CA VAL A 54 4.06 -1.72 4.32
C VAL A 54 2.60 -1.96 4.66
N ASN A 55 2.34 -2.66 5.76
CA ASN A 55 0.98 -2.80 6.26
C ASN A 55 0.94 -2.59 7.77
N ALA A 56 -0.18 -2.08 8.25
CA ALA A 56 -0.43 -1.81 9.66
C ALA A 56 -1.94 -1.72 9.90
N PRO A 57 -2.41 -1.86 11.17
CA PRO A 57 -3.84 -1.83 11.46
C PRO A 57 -4.55 -0.54 11.05
N THR A 58 -3.87 0.59 11.13
CA THR A 58 -4.42 1.90 10.74
C THR A 58 -3.40 2.67 9.92
N ARG A 59 -3.86 3.72 9.21
CA ARG A 59 -2.95 4.57 8.44
C ARG A 59 -1.99 5.36 9.33
N GLU A 60 -2.36 5.67 10.56
CA GLU A 60 -1.48 6.32 11.52
C GLU A 60 -0.31 5.40 11.87
N ASP A 61 -0.61 4.10 12.03
CA ASP A 61 0.42 3.10 12.31
C ASP A 61 1.34 2.89 11.11
N LEU A 62 0.87 3.09 9.88
CA LEU A 62 1.75 3.05 8.70
C LEU A 62 2.88 4.06 8.82
N GLY A 63 2.57 5.28 9.26
CA GLY A 63 3.58 6.32 9.47
C GLY A 63 4.55 5.98 10.59
N ALA A 64 4.09 5.26 11.61
CA ALA A 64 4.96 4.81 12.70
C ALA A 64 5.91 3.68 12.26
N VAL A 65 5.47 2.86 11.32
CA VAL A 65 6.28 1.73 10.81
C VAL A 65 7.24 2.18 9.71
N TYR A 66 6.84 3.13 8.88
CA TYR A 66 7.60 3.52 7.71
C TYR A 66 7.60 5.04 7.51
N ASP A 67 8.77 5.66 7.62
CA ASP A 67 8.93 7.11 7.51
C ASP A 67 8.56 7.67 6.14
N GLY A 68 8.62 6.85 5.09
CA GLY A 68 8.27 7.27 3.74
C GLY A 68 6.78 7.56 3.54
N TYR A 69 5.94 7.05 4.42
CA TYR A 69 4.50 7.31 4.36
C TYR A 69 4.16 8.51 5.24
N THR A 70 3.43 9.47 4.67
CA THR A 70 2.93 10.63 5.42
C THR A 70 1.41 10.58 5.45
N PRO A 71 0.77 10.42 6.62
CA PRO A 71 -0.68 10.44 6.70
C PRO A 71 -1.25 11.77 6.22
N PRO A 72 -2.39 11.77 5.51
CA PRO A 72 -3.06 13.01 5.14
C PRO A 72 -3.46 13.79 6.39
N SER A 73 -3.28 15.07 6.35
CA SER A 73 -3.69 15.95 7.45
C SER A 73 -5.17 16.33 7.37
#